data_41c566997715bd255a14c873428aa7f7
#
_entry.id   41c566997715bd255a14c873428aa7f7
#
_cell.length_a   1.000
_cell.length_b   1.000
_cell.length_c   1.000
_cell.angle_alpha   90.00
_cell.angle_beta   90.00
_cell.angle_gamma   90.00
#
_symmetry.space_group_name_H-M   'P 1'
#
loop_
_entity.id
_entity.type
_entity.pdbx_description
1 polymer ?
#
loop_
_entity_poly.entity_id
_entity_poly.type
_entity_poly.pdbx_seq_one_letter_code
_entity_poly.pdbx_strand_id
1 'polypeptide(L)'
;MNNADLWPELDYPRWRDAAITLQLWTQIVGKIRLALTPWVNHSWQVPLYVSARGLTTGPIPTTDKEILEIEFDFVSHRLLLRTSRGMTDGFDLRPQDVAYFYRCTFDALRRVGVAVKINEMPNEMPDAQPFTGDHAHAHYDSVA
;
A
#
# COMPACT_ATOMS: atom_id res chain seq x y z
N MET A 1 30.81 15.37 0.41
CA MET A 1 29.81 14.29 0.59
C MET A 1 30.21 13.13 -0.29
N ASN A 2 30.51 12.00 0.30
CA ASN A 2 30.86 10.81 -0.49
C ASN A 2 29.56 10.23 -1.05
N ASN A 3 29.53 9.86 -2.33
CA ASN A 3 28.33 9.29 -2.98
C ASN A 3 27.79 8.02 -2.27
N ALA A 4 28.63 7.34 -1.48
CA ALA A 4 28.25 6.18 -0.68
C ALA A 4 27.27 6.53 0.46
N ASP A 5 27.24 7.78 0.93
CA ASP A 5 26.33 8.22 2.00
C ASP A 5 24.91 8.53 1.49
N LEU A 6 24.74 8.71 0.17
CA LEU A 6 23.45 9.01 -0.46
C LEU A 6 22.65 7.74 -0.81
N TRP A 7 23.35 6.62 -0.98
CA TRP A 7 22.76 5.33 -1.38
C TRP A 7 23.33 4.24 -0.49
N PRO A 8 22.78 4.05 0.72
CA PRO A 8 23.23 2.97 1.61
C PRO A 8 23.03 1.61 0.94
N GLU A 9 23.91 0.68 1.27
CA GLU A 9 23.77 -0.70 0.80
C GLU A 9 22.50 -1.31 1.39
N LEU A 10 21.63 -1.84 0.53
CA LEU A 10 20.41 -2.53 0.90
C LEU A 10 20.63 -4.04 0.75
N ASP A 11 21.13 -4.69 1.80
CA ASP A 11 21.39 -6.12 1.83
C ASP A 11 20.08 -6.91 1.87
N TYR A 12 19.63 -7.42 0.72
CA TYR A 12 18.35 -8.10 0.57
C TYR A 12 18.12 -9.24 1.58
N PRO A 13 19.08 -10.13 1.91
CA PRO A 13 18.89 -11.13 2.96
C PRO A 13 18.44 -10.56 4.30
N ARG A 14 18.85 -9.35 4.64
CA ARG A 14 18.54 -8.70 5.93
C ARG A 14 17.13 -8.14 6.00
N TRP A 15 16.58 -7.67 4.88
CA TRP A 15 15.25 -7.05 4.86
C TRP A 15 14.21 -7.82 4.02
N ARG A 16 14.56 -9.02 3.55
CA ARG A 16 13.71 -9.87 2.71
C ARG A 16 12.29 -10.04 3.27
N ASP A 17 12.16 -10.34 4.57
CA ASP A 17 10.85 -10.59 5.18
C ASP A 17 10.00 -9.31 5.26
N ALA A 18 10.64 -8.16 5.52
CA ALA A 18 9.99 -6.86 5.43
C ALA A 18 9.58 -6.53 3.98
N ALA A 19 10.43 -6.84 3.00
CA ALA A 19 10.12 -6.65 1.59
C ALA A 19 8.90 -7.48 1.14
N ILE A 20 8.80 -8.74 1.56
CA ILE A 20 7.66 -9.61 1.24
C ILE A 20 6.38 -9.05 1.85
N THR A 21 6.42 -8.66 3.12
CA THR A 21 5.26 -8.06 3.79
C THR A 21 4.83 -6.76 3.10
N LEU A 22 5.78 -5.89 2.79
CA LEU A 22 5.51 -4.63 2.08
C LEU A 22 4.95 -4.88 0.68
N GLN A 23 5.45 -5.89 -0.04
CA GLN A 23 4.92 -6.29 -1.34
C GLN A 23 3.44 -6.68 -1.23
N LEU A 24 3.05 -7.45 -0.22
CA LEU A 24 1.65 -7.83 0.01
C LEU A 24 0.78 -6.61 0.35
N TRP A 25 1.27 -5.69 1.18
CA TRP A 25 0.56 -4.44 1.48
C TRP A 25 0.38 -3.58 0.22
N THR A 26 1.40 -3.46 -0.61
CA THR A 26 1.30 -2.70 -1.86
C THR A 26 0.35 -3.35 -2.85
N GLN A 27 0.22 -4.67 -2.86
CA GLN A 27 -0.79 -5.36 -3.68
C GLN A 27 -2.22 -5.04 -3.23
N ILE A 28 -2.48 -4.94 -1.93
CA ILE A 28 -3.80 -4.53 -1.41
C ILE A 28 -4.16 -3.15 -1.96
N VAL A 29 -3.26 -2.18 -1.81
CA VAL A 29 -3.46 -0.81 -2.31
C VAL A 29 -3.56 -0.75 -3.84
N GLY A 30 -2.73 -1.50 -4.55
CA GLY A 30 -2.79 -1.61 -6.01
C GLY A 30 -4.11 -2.19 -6.50
N LYS A 31 -4.66 -3.20 -5.81
CA LYS A 31 -5.98 -3.79 -6.13
C LYS A 31 -7.14 -2.83 -5.85
N ILE A 32 -7.04 -1.97 -4.85
CA ILE A 32 -8.01 -0.89 -4.62
C ILE A 32 -8.00 0.06 -5.81
N ARG A 33 -6.82 0.49 -6.26
CA ARG A 33 -6.68 1.32 -7.45
C ARG A 33 -7.24 0.64 -8.70
N LEU A 34 -6.91 -0.65 -8.90
CA LEU A 34 -7.43 -1.44 -10.02
C LEU A 34 -8.97 -1.49 -10.03
N ALA A 35 -9.59 -1.67 -8.88
CA ALA A 35 -11.05 -1.79 -8.76
C ALA A 35 -11.79 -0.47 -9.03
N LEU A 36 -11.16 0.67 -8.76
CA LEU A 36 -11.76 2.01 -8.87
C LEU A 36 -11.42 2.72 -10.18
N THR A 37 -10.38 2.30 -10.90
CA THR A 37 -9.95 2.98 -12.14
C THR A 37 -10.39 2.22 -13.40
N PRO A 38 -10.69 2.93 -14.50
CA PRO A 38 -10.92 2.30 -15.78
C PRO A 38 -9.70 1.49 -16.24
N TRP A 39 -9.97 0.39 -16.94
CA TRP A 39 -8.91 -0.44 -17.48
C TRP A 39 -8.04 0.33 -18.49
N VAL A 40 -6.73 0.22 -18.31
CA VAL A 40 -5.72 0.69 -19.26
C VAL A 40 -4.85 -0.50 -19.68
N ASN A 41 -4.41 -0.52 -20.94
CA ASN A 41 -3.59 -1.60 -21.50
C ASN A 41 -2.45 -1.99 -20.54
N HIS A 42 -2.26 -3.30 -20.39
CA HIS A 42 -1.25 -3.89 -19.51
C HIS A 42 -1.38 -3.49 -18.04
N SER A 43 -2.59 -3.13 -17.59
CA SER A 43 -2.86 -2.71 -16.21
C SER A 43 -2.02 -1.50 -15.75
N TRP A 44 -1.67 -0.59 -16.66
CA TRP A 44 -0.85 0.60 -16.34
C TRP A 44 -1.52 1.55 -15.33
N GLN A 45 -2.81 1.39 -15.08
CA GLN A 45 -3.52 2.11 -14.03
C GLN A 45 -3.22 1.60 -12.61
N VAL A 46 -2.52 0.47 -12.45
CA VAL A 46 -2.30 -0.19 -11.14
C VAL A 46 -1.01 0.20 -10.43
N PRO A 47 0.13 0.50 -11.12
CA PRO A 47 1.39 0.78 -10.47
C PRO A 47 1.31 1.91 -9.45
N LEU A 48 2.00 1.74 -8.33
CA LEU A 48 2.29 2.84 -7.41
C LEU A 48 3.46 3.66 -7.94
N TYR A 49 3.48 4.94 -7.63
CA TYR A 49 4.54 5.88 -8.04
C TYR A 49 5.42 6.22 -6.84
N VAL A 50 6.70 6.42 -7.09
CA VAL A 50 7.63 6.94 -6.08
C VAL A 50 7.32 8.42 -5.85
N SER A 51 7.11 8.80 -4.60
CA SER A 51 6.96 10.19 -4.16
C SER A 51 8.18 10.63 -3.35
N ALA A 52 8.23 11.89 -2.95
CA ALA A 52 9.28 12.39 -2.06
C ALA A 52 9.26 11.74 -0.66
N ARG A 53 8.19 11.04 -0.31
CA ARG A 53 7.99 10.46 1.02
C ARG A 53 7.80 8.94 1.00
N GLY A 54 7.68 8.31 -0.16
CA GLY A 54 7.47 6.88 -0.27
C GLY A 54 6.76 6.48 -1.56
N LEU A 55 5.60 5.82 -1.45
CA LEU A 55 4.85 5.32 -2.59
C LEU A 55 3.42 5.89 -2.57
N THR A 56 2.94 6.37 -3.72
CA THR A 56 1.58 6.91 -3.86
C THR A 56 0.83 6.23 -5.01
N THR A 57 -0.48 6.10 -4.85
CA THR A 57 -1.37 5.72 -5.97
C THR A 57 -1.51 6.84 -7.00
N GLY A 58 -1.20 8.08 -6.61
CA GLY A 58 -1.72 9.24 -7.31
C GLY A 58 -3.25 9.30 -7.22
N PRO A 59 -3.91 10.16 -8.00
CA PRO A 59 -5.35 10.35 -7.95
C PRO A 59 -6.10 9.11 -8.47
N ILE A 60 -7.06 8.63 -7.67
CA ILE A 60 -7.97 7.53 -8.01
C ILE A 60 -9.40 8.10 -8.07
N PRO A 61 -10.11 8.04 -9.21
CA PRO A 61 -11.50 8.41 -9.25
C PRO A 61 -12.35 7.41 -8.44
N THR A 62 -13.29 7.90 -7.66
CA THR A 62 -14.26 7.06 -6.95
C THR A 62 -15.61 7.04 -7.67
N THR A 63 -16.49 6.11 -7.28
CA THR A 63 -17.84 6.00 -7.83
C THR A 63 -18.67 7.25 -7.60
N ASP A 64 -18.39 8.03 -6.54
CA ASP A 64 -19.10 9.25 -6.17
C ASP A 64 -18.49 10.53 -6.81
N LYS A 65 -17.66 10.35 -7.85
CA LYS A 65 -16.96 11.44 -8.55
C LYS A 65 -15.99 12.23 -7.67
N GLU A 66 -15.52 11.63 -6.61
CA GLU A 66 -14.42 12.14 -5.80
C GLU A 66 -13.08 11.61 -6.29
N ILE A 67 -12.03 12.19 -5.79
CA ILE A 67 -10.67 11.68 -5.97
C ILE A 67 -10.18 11.19 -4.61
N LEU A 68 -9.68 9.94 -4.59
CA LEU A 68 -8.97 9.34 -3.49
C LEU A 68 -7.48 9.28 -3.82
N GLU A 69 -6.63 9.51 -2.85
CA GLU A 69 -5.19 9.21 -2.92
C GLU A 69 -4.80 8.38 -1.70
N ILE A 70 -4.00 7.35 -1.93
CA ILE A 70 -3.42 6.52 -0.86
C ILE A 70 -1.89 6.61 -0.97
N GLU A 71 -1.24 6.91 0.13
CA GLU A 71 0.21 7.09 0.21
C GLU A 71 0.81 6.25 1.33
N PHE A 72 1.83 5.45 1.01
CA PHE A 72 2.77 4.92 1.98
C PHE A 72 3.80 6.01 2.28
N ASP A 73 3.66 6.68 3.39
CA ASP A 73 4.63 7.68 3.85
C ASP A 73 5.69 6.99 4.72
N PHE A 74 6.85 6.70 4.14
CA PHE A 74 7.96 6.06 4.83
C PHE A 74 8.79 7.02 5.69
N VAL A 75 8.54 8.31 5.62
CA VAL A 75 9.19 9.31 6.48
C VAL A 75 8.48 9.39 7.84
N SER A 76 7.14 9.37 7.83
CA SER A 76 6.32 9.33 9.05
C SER A 76 5.89 7.92 9.44
N HIS A 77 6.22 6.90 8.63
CA HIS A 77 5.81 5.51 8.81
C HIS A 77 4.30 5.36 8.96
N ARG A 78 3.55 5.90 8.00
CA ARG A 78 2.09 5.85 7.98
C ARG A 78 1.53 5.51 6.60
N LEU A 79 0.42 4.77 6.58
CA LEU A 79 -0.47 4.77 5.43
C LEU A 79 -1.43 5.94 5.58
N LEU A 80 -1.52 6.78 4.56
CA LEU A 80 -2.36 7.98 4.54
C LEU A 80 -3.39 7.89 3.41
N LEU A 81 -4.63 8.25 3.71
CA LEU A 81 -5.71 8.36 2.75
C LEU A 81 -6.22 9.80 2.75
N ARG A 82 -6.40 10.36 1.56
CA ARG A 82 -6.93 11.73 1.37
C ARG A 82 -7.97 11.72 0.29
N THR A 83 -9.03 12.53 0.45
CA THR A 83 -10.05 12.70 -0.58
C THR A 83 -10.16 14.16 -1.01
N SER A 84 -10.70 14.38 -2.21
CA SER A 84 -10.96 15.75 -2.74
C SER A 84 -11.99 16.53 -1.95
N ARG A 85 -12.76 15.88 -1.06
CA ARG A 85 -13.64 16.56 -0.09
C ARG A 85 -12.92 17.02 1.18
N GLY A 86 -11.62 16.80 1.27
CA GLY A 86 -10.84 17.16 2.45
C GLY A 86 -10.90 16.14 3.59
N MET A 87 -11.47 14.95 3.36
CA MET A 87 -11.41 13.86 4.32
C MET A 87 -10.00 13.25 4.33
N THR A 88 -9.48 13.00 5.51
CA THR A 88 -8.20 12.34 5.71
C THR A 88 -8.31 11.27 6.77
N ASP A 89 -7.62 10.17 6.58
CA ASP A 89 -7.46 9.10 7.56
C ASP A 89 -6.13 8.40 7.35
N GLY A 90 -5.76 7.51 8.24
CA GLY A 90 -4.54 6.72 8.13
C GLY A 90 -4.22 5.97 9.40
N PHE A 91 -3.19 5.15 9.32
CA PHE A 91 -2.69 4.37 10.45
C PHE A 91 -1.19 4.13 10.34
N ASP A 92 -0.57 3.75 11.44
CA ASP A 92 0.87 3.57 11.50
C ASP A 92 1.31 2.30 10.76
N LEU A 93 2.39 2.42 10.01
CA LEU A 93 3.14 1.30 9.45
C LEU A 93 4.13 0.81 10.51
N ARG A 94 3.90 -0.39 10.99
CA ARG A 94 4.70 -1.05 12.03
C ARG A 94 4.68 -2.55 11.78
N PRO A 95 5.49 -3.35 12.48
CA PRO A 95 5.35 -4.80 12.41
C PRO A 95 3.90 -5.20 12.76
N GLN A 96 3.17 -5.63 11.74
CA GLN A 96 1.76 -6.05 11.81
C GLN A 96 1.47 -6.97 10.64
N ASP A 97 0.61 -7.95 10.84
CA ASP A 97 0.32 -8.92 9.80
C ASP A 97 -0.52 -8.34 8.65
N VAL A 98 -0.51 -9.03 7.51
CA VAL A 98 -1.22 -8.61 6.29
C VAL A 98 -2.72 -8.54 6.53
N ALA A 99 -3.29 -9.48 7.30
CA ALA A 99 -4.72 -9.47 7.62
C ALA A 99 -5.11 -8.24 8.45
N TYR A 100 -4.26 -7.82 9.38
CA TYR A 100 -4.48 -6.59 10.15
C TYR A 100 -4.37 -5.34 9.26
N PHE A 101 -3.33 -5.26 8.41
CA PHE A 101 -3.18 -4.17 7.45
C PHE A 101 -4.40 -4.05 6.52
N TYR A 102 -4.90 -5.19 6.01
CA TYR A 102 -6.11 -5.24 5.19
C TYR A 102 -7.30 -4.62 5.92
N ARG A 103 -7.57 -5.06 7.15
CA ARG A 103 -8.68 -4.51 7.95
C ARG A 103 -8.53 -3.01 8.18
N CYS A 104 -7.36 -2.56 8.62
CA CYS A 104 -7.09 -1.13 8.85
C CYS A 104 -7.29 -0.29 7.59
N THR A 105 -6.86 -0.79 6.43
CA THR A 105 -7.02 -0.11 5.14
C THR A 105 -8.50 0.04 4.78
N PHE A 106 -9.28 -1.04 4.89
CA PHE A 106 -10.71 -0.99 4.57
C PHE A 106 -11.53 -0.21 5.60
N ASP A 107 -11.12 -0.21 6.87
CA ASP A 107 -11.71 0.66 7.90
C ASP A 107 -11.44 2.13 7.60
N ALA A 108 -10.21 2.48 7.21
CA ALA A 108 -9.85 3.83 6.81
C ALA A 108 -10.63 4.29 5.56
N LEU A 109 -10.77 3.42 4.55
CA LEU A 109 -11.59 3.70 3.36
C LEU A 109 -13.04 4.02 3.73
N ARG A 110 -13.65 3.22 4.61
CA ARG A 110 -15.01 3.48 5.09
C ARG A 110 -15.13 4.82 5.82
N ARG A 111 -14.14 5.18 6.66
CA ARG A 111 -14.13 6.45 7.39
C ARG A 111 -14.01 7.67 6.47
N VAL A 112 -13.28 7.55 5.35
CA VAL A 112 -13.24 8.62 4.34
C VAL A 112 -14.36 8.53 3.30
N GLY A 113 -15.32 7.61 3.47
CA GLY A 113 -16.53 7.52 2.65
C GLY A 113 -16.35 6.76 1.33
N VAL A 114 -15.32 5.95 1.17
CA VAL A 114 -15.06 5.18 -0.06
C VAL A 114 -15.43 3.71 0.14
N ALA A 115 -16.35 3.22 -0.69
CA ALA A 115 -16.73 1.81 -0.75
C ALA A 115 -16.06 1.13 -1.96
N VAL A 116 -15.34 0.06 -1.71
CA VAL A 116 -14.68 -0.74 -2.76
C VAL A 116 -14.55 -2.19 -2.31
N LYS A 117 -14.59 -3.11 -3.28
CA LYS A 117 -14.27 -4.52 -3.08
C LYS A 117 -13.12 -4.93 -3.98
N ILE A 118 -12.22 -5.73 -3.48
CA ILE A 118 -11.07 -6.26 -4.24
C ILE A 118 -11.06 -7.79 -4.20
N ASN A 119 -10.34 -8.39 -5.13
CA ASN A 119 -9.95 -9.79 -5.01
C ASN A 119 -8.90 -9.93 -3.90
N GLU A 120 -9.20 -10.74 -2.88
CA GLU A 120 -8.37 -10.91 -1.70
C GLU A 120 -7.14 -11.80 -1.92
N MET A 121 -7.04 -12.49 -3.06
CA MET A 121 -5.88 -13.33 -3.36
C MET A 121 -4.73 -12.49 -3.91
N PRO A 122 -3.53 -12.59 -3.33
CA PRO A 122 -2.35 -11.96 -3.92
C PRO A 122 -1.97 -12.60 -5.26
N ASN A 123 -1.33 -11.82 -6.12
CA ASN A 123 -0.81 -12.28 -7.40
C ASN A 123 0.69 -12.63 -7.26
N GLU A 124 1.15 -13.59 -8.06
CA GLU A 124 2.58 -13.92 -8.22
C GLU A 124 3.31 -14.22 -6.91
N MET A 125 2.58 -14.80 -5.96
CA MET A 125 3.15 -15.24 -4.68
C MET A 125 3.12 -16.76 -4.60
N PRO A 126 4.24 -17.43 -4.28
CA PRO A 126 4.20 -18.84 -3.95
C PRO A 126 3.37 -19.03 -2.69
N ASP A 127 2.62 -20.14 -2.63
CA ASP A 127 1.76 -20.51 -1.49
C ASP A 127 0.80 -19.39 -1.06
N ALA A 128 0.24 -18.69 -2.06
CA ALA A 128 -0.66 -17.56 -1.82
C ALA A 128 -1.87 -17.94 -0.96
N GLN A 129 -2.15 -17.12 0.04
CA GLN A 129 -3.34 -17.19 0.86
C GLN A 129 -4.11 -15.86 0.81
N PRO A 130 -5.42 -15.83 1.05
CA PRO A 130 -6.17 -14.59 1.07
C PRO A 130 -5.56 -13.58 2.05
N PHE A 131 -5.52 -12.30 1.68
CA PHE A 131 -4.99 -11.24 2.56
C PHE A 131 -5.66 -11.26 3.95
N THR A 132 -6.97 -11.53 3.99
CA THR A 132 -7.75 -11.61 5.23
C THR A 132 -7.35 -12.73 6.18
N GLY A 133 -6.65 -13.74 5.70
CA GLY A 133 -6.15 -14.89 6.46
C GLY A 133 -4.63 -14.92 6.64
N ASP A 134 -3.90 -13.94 6.10
CA ASP A 134 -2.44 -13.93 6.17
C ASP A 134 -1.95 -13.31 7.49
N HIS A 135 -1.65 -14.16 8.44
CA HIS A 135 -1.05 -13.83 9.73
C HIS A 135 0.44 -14.17 9.80
N ALA A 136 1.02 -14.70 8.71
CA ALA A 136 2.42 -15.13 8.68
C ALA A 136 3.38 -13.99 8.31
N HIS A 137 2.96 -13.12 7.39
CA HIS A 137 3.79 -12.01 6.92
C HIS A 137 3.51 -10.76 7.76
N ALA A 138 4.40 -10.44 8.70
CA ALA A 138 4.19 -9.41 9.72
C ALA A 138 5.44 -8.54 9.98
N HIS A 139 6.38 -8.51 9.06
CA HIS A 139 7.63 -7.79 9.22
C HIS A 139 7.53 -6.38 8.62
N TYR A 140 8.02 -5.41 9.34
CA TYR A 140 8.24 -4.05 8.86
C TYR A 140 9.49 -3.49 9.52
N ASP A 141 10.41 -2.99 8.71
CA ASP A 141 11.65 -2.39 9.19
C ASP A 141 11.66 -0.90 8.81
N SER A 142 11.58 -0.03 9.80
CA SER A 142 11.59 1.42 9.61
C SER A 142 12.98 1.99 9.35
N VAL A 143 14.03 1.18 9.40
CA VAL A 143 15.44 1.59 9.23
C VAL A 143 15.98 1.15 7.87
N ALA A 144 15.35 0.16 7.22
CA ALA A 144 15.73 -0.37 5.93
C ALA A 144 15.32 0.52 4.75
#